data_0747e33e6b611e789ac7fe4cc6cb10b9
#
_entry.id   0747e33e6b611e789ac7fe4cc6cb10b9
#
_cell.length_a   1.000
_cell.length_b   1.000
_cell.length_c   1.000
_cell.angle_alpha   90.00
_cell.angle_beta   90.00
_cell.angle_gamma   90.00
#
_symmetry.space_group_name_H-M   'P 1'
#
loop_
_entity.id
_entity.type
_entity.pdbx_description
1 polymer ?
#
loop_
_entity_poly.entity_id
_entity_poly.type
_entity_poly.pdbx_seq_one_letter_code
_entity_poly.pdbx_strand_id
1 'polypeptide(L)'
;MSIAEQLISAGKELSCEVDRLHFAEPTTHIYNPLSYAWNAHEAYIQKWGNSHKKVLFMGMNPGPFGMAQTGIPFGEIQHVRDWIGVHTLVSKPKKEHPKRL
;
A
#
# COMPACT_ATOMS: atom_id res chain seq x y z
N MET A 1 9.40 5.28 -20.30
CA MET A 1 8.88 5.40 -18.93
C MET A 1 10.02 5.27 -17.93
N SER A 2 10.02 6.13 -16.91
CA SER A 2 10.96 5.97 -15.80
C SER A 2 10.64 4.71 -14.99
N ILE A 3 11.57 4.30 -14.14
CA ILE A 3 11.35 3.14 -13.25
C ILE A 3 10.17 3.41 -12.33
N ALA A 4 10.08 4.61 -11.76
CA ALA A 4 8.95 4.97 -10.90
C ALA A 4 7.61 4.89 -11.66
N GLU A 5 7.54 5.40 -12.87
CA GLU A 5 6.33 5.34 -13.69
C GLU A 5 5.91 3.90 -14.00
N GLN A 6 6.86 3.02 -14.27
CA GLN A 6 6.58 1.61 -14.49
C GLN A 6 6.03 0.94 -13.24
N LEU A 7 6.60 1.22 -12.07
CA LEU A 7 6.12 0.69 -10.79
C LEU A 7 4.74 1.24 -10.44
N ILE A 8 4.49 2.51 -10.68
CA ILE A 8 3.18 3.13 -10.45
C ILE A 8 2.12 2.49 -11.35
N SER A 9 2.44 2.29 -12.63
CA SER A 9 1.54 1.64 -13.58
C SER A 9 1.22 0.20 -13.14
N ALA A 10 2.24 -0.55 -12.74
CA ALA A 10 2.05 -1.92 -12.24
C ALA A 10 1.21 -1.95 -10.97
N GLY A 11 1.44 -1.01 -10.05
CA GLY A 11 0.67 -0.90 -8.82
C GLY A 11 -0.80 -0.58 -9.05
N LYS A 12 -1.10 0.32 -9.99
CA LYS A 12 -2.49 0.64 -10.36
C LYS A 12 -3.19 -0.56 -10.99
N GLU A 13 -2.51 -1.27 -11.85
CA GLU A 13 -3.06 -2.48 -12.46
C GLU A 13 -3.34 -3.55 -11.40
N LEU A 14 -2.40 -3.77 -10.48
CA LEU A 14 -2.59 -4.69 -9.37
C LEU A 14 -3.78 -4.28 -8.50
N SER A 15 -3.91 -3.00 -8.18
CA SER A 15 -5.05 -2.49 -7.39
C SER A 15 -6.38 -2.81 -8.06
N CYS A 16 -6.49 -2.62 -9.37
CA CYS A 16 -7.70 -2.96 -10.10
C CYS A 16 -7.98 -4.45 -10.11
N GLU A 17 -6.96 -5.28 -10.25
CA GLU A 17 -7.12 -6.73 -10.26
C GLU A 17 -7.56 -7.27 -8.90
N VAL A 18 -6.96 -6.80 -7.81
CA VAL A 18 -7.33 -7.28 -6.47
C VAL A 18 -8.72 -6.80 -6.06
N ASP A 19 -9.17 -5.65 -6.55
CA ASP A 19 -10.54 -5.17 -6.31
C ASP A 19 -11.61 -6.06 -6.94
N ARG A 20 -11.25 -6.87 -7.93
CA ARG A 20 -12.17 -7.82 -8.57
C ARG A 20 -12.26 -9.17 -7.85
N LEU A 21 -11.39 -9.41 -6.88
CA LEU A 21 -11.40 -10.66 -6.13
C LEU A 21 -12.59 -10.70 -5.17
N HIS A 22 -13.20 -11.87 -5.06
CA HIS A 22 -14.33 -12.12 -4.18
C HIS A 22 -13.95 -13.17 -3.15
N PHE A 23 -14.36 -12.95 -1.91
CA PHE A 23 -14.05 -13.85 -0.80
C PHE A 23 -15.34 -14.28 -0.12
N ALA A 24 -15.49 -15.59 0.06
CA ALA A 24 -16.64 -16.17 0.75
C ALA A 24 -16.48 -16.09 2.26
N GLU A 25 -17.57 -16.36 2.98
CA GLU A 25 -17.52 -16.52 4.42
C GLU A 25 -16.42 -17.53 4.83
N PRO A 26 -15.75 -17.32 5.96
CA PRO A 26 -16.05 -16.36 7.04
C PRO A 26 -15.49 -14.95 6.85
N THR A 27 -14.95 -14.61 5.69
CA THR A 27 -14.41 -13.26 5.43
C THR A 27 -15.54 -12.24 5.45
N THR A 28 -15.42 -11.22 6.31
CA THR A 28 -16.44 -10.18 6.46
C THR A 28 -15.98 -8.82 5.95
N HIS A 29 -14.69 -8.53 6.03
CA HIS A 29 -14.12 -7.25 5.63
C HIS A 29 -12.88 -7.48 4.79
N ILE A 30 -12.75 -6.71 3.71
CA ILE A 30 -11.65 -6.82 2.76
C ILE A 30 -11.06 -5.44 2.56
N TYR A 31 -9.74 -5.33 2.70
CA TYR A 31 -9.02 -4.08 2.52
C TYR A 31 -8.05 -4.18 1.36
N ASN A 32 -8.07 -3.15 0.49
CA ASN A 32 -7.08 -2.98 -0.54
C ASN A 32 -6.30 -1.68 -0.29
N PRO A 33 -5.16 -1.74 0.40
CA PRO A 33 -4.37 -0.53 0.69
C PRO A 33 -3.91 0.22 -0.56
N LEU A 34 -3.78 -0.46 -1.69
CA LEU A 34 -3.45 0.19 -2.96
C LEU A 34 -4.59 1.07 -3.47
N SER A 35 -5.80 0.91 -2.96
CA SER A 35 -6.93 1.78 -3.28
C SER A 35 -6.99 2.98 -2.33
N TYR A 36 -7.27 2.74 -1.04
CA TYR A 36 -7.49 3.86 -0.11
C TYR A 36 -6.21 4.57 0.32
N ALA A 37 -5.06 3.93 0.22
CA ALA A 37 -3.76 4.52 0.56
C ALA A 37 -2.88 4.74 -0.67
N TRP A 38 -3.49 4.86 -1.85
CA TRP A 38 -2.76 5.00 -3.09
C TRP A 38 -1.83 6.22 -3.11
N ASN A 39 -2.29 7.35 -2.61
CA ASN A 39 -1.48 8.57 -2.65
C ASN A 39 -0.17 8.41 -1.88
N ALA A 40 -0.20 7.76 -0.74
CA ALA A 40 1.00 7.48 0.04
C ALA A 40 1.91 6.45 -0.66
N HIS A 41 1.31 5.42 -1.25
CA HIS A 41 2.07 4.41 -2.00
C HIS A 41 2.77 5.02 -3.21
N GLU A 42 2.07 5.84 -3.97
CA GLU A 42 2.65 6.54 -5.12
C GLU A 42 3.79 7.47 -4.70
N ALA A 43 3.61 8.25 -3.63
CA ALA A 43 4.64 9.12 -3.09
C ALA A 43 5.89 8.34 -2.68
N TYR A 44 5.70 7.18 -2.07
CA TYR A 44 6.79 6.28 -1.71
C TYR A 44 7.57 5.80 -2.94
N ILE A 45 6.86 5.37 -3.98
CA ILE A 45 7.49 4.92 -5.23
C ILE A 45 8.29 6.07 -5.87
N GLN A 46 7.71 7.25 -5.94
CA GLN A 46 8.37 8.40 -6.54
C GLN A 46 9.63 8.79 -5.77
N LYS A 47 9.59 8.71 -4.45
CA LYS A 47 10.72 9.09 -3.61
C LYS A 47 11.83 8.05 -3.61
N TRP A 48 11.49 6.77 -3.52
CA TRP A 48 12.47 5.70 -3.29
C TRP A 48 12.55 4.66 -4.40
N GLY A 49 11.59 4.63 -5.31
CA GLY A 49 11.47 3.58 -6.32
C GLY A 49 12.03 3.93 -7.69
N ASN A 50 12.68 5.07 -7.86
CA ASN A 50 13.09 5.54 -9.19
C ASN A 50 14.54 5.16 -9.53
N SER A 51 14.98 4.00 -9.11
CA SER A 51 16.29 3.46 -9.47
C SER A 51 16.29 1.94 -9.35
N HIS A 52 17.23 1.30 -10.04
CA HIS A 52 17.41 -0.14 -9.91
C HIS A 52 17.90 -0.49 -8.51
N LYS A 53 17.33 -1.56 -7.93
CA LYS A 53 17.69 -2.05 -6.61
C LYS A 53 18.40 -3.40 -6.72
N LYS A 54 19.40 -3.63 -5.88
CA LYS A 54 20.11 -4.90 -5.82
C LYS A 54 19.38 -5.95 -4.99
N VAL A 55 18.57 -5.50 -4.04
CA VAL A 55 17.88 -6.38 -3.08
C VAL A 55 16.41 -6.03 -3.04
N LEU A 56 15.56 -7.04 -3.10
CA LEU A 56 14.12 -6.91 -2.94
C LEU A 56 13.68 -7.66 -1.69
N PHE A 57 13.05 -6.95 -0.74
CA PHE A 57 12.41 -7.58 0.41
C PHE A 57 10.95 -7.85 0.08
N MET A 58 10.50 -9.08 0.31
CA MET A 58 9.13 -9.47 0.05
C MET A 58 8.46 -9.96 1.33
N GLY A 59 7.31 -9.38 1.66
CA GLY A 59 6.46 -9.85 2.74
C GLY A 59 5.29 -10.66 2.19
N MET A 60 4.56 -11.32 3.08
CA MET A 60 3.44 -12.18 2.69
C MET A 60 2.17 -11.36 2.40
N ASN A 61 1.89 -10.35 3.19
CA ASN A 61 0.67 -9.55 3.07
C ASN A 61 0.83 -8.19 3.78
N PRO A 62 -0.08 -7.23 3.50
CA PRO A 62 -0.12 -5.98 4.26
C PRO A 62 -0.42 -6.24 5.74
N GLY A 63 0.45 -5.76 6.62
CA GLY A 63 0.26 -5.89 8.05
C GLY A 63 -0.73 -4.88 8.60
N PRO A 64 -1.47 -5.23 9.69
CA PRO A 64 -2.52 -4.34 10.24
C PRO A 64 -1.97 -3.03 10.81
N PHE A 65 -0.75 -3.02 11.31
CA PHE A 65 -0.12 -1.81 11.86
C PHE A 65 0.94 -1.23 10.94
N GLY A 66 1.07 -1.76 9.74
CA GLY A 66 2.02 -1.32 8.72
C GLY A 66 1.33 -0.90 7.44
N MET A 67 1.54 -1.65 6.36
CA MET A 67 1.03 -1.29 5.03
C MET A 67 -0.49 -1.14 4.98
N ALA A 68 -1.25 -1.86 5.79
CA ALA A 68 -2.71 -1.70 5.83
C ALA A 68 -3.13 -0.30 6.27
N GLN A 69 -2.29 0.41 7.03
CA GLN A 69 -2.55 1.79 7.45
C GLN A 69 -1.86 2.82 6.58
N THR A 70 -0.63 2.56 6.16
CA THR A 70 0.21 3.56 5.49
C THR A 70 0.25 3.43 3.98
N GLY A 71 -0.10 2.25 3.43
CA GLY A 71 0.05 1.97 2.00
C GLY A 71 1.48 1.70 1.58
N ILE A 72 2.43 1.66 2.50
CA ILE A 72 3.85 1.51 2.21
C ILE A 72 4.33 0.15 2.71
N PRO A 73 4.96 -0.68 1.83
CA PRO A 73 5.48 -1.98 2.25
C PRO A 73 6.43 -1.84 3.45
N PHE A 74 6.22 -2.69 4.46
CA PHE A 74 6.96 -2.66 5.72
C PHE A 74 6.88 -1.31 6.45
N GLY A 75 5.84 -0.51 6.15
CA GLY A 75 5.73 0.88 6.59
C GLY A 75 4.90 1.05 7.85
N GLU A 76 5.49 0.90 9.02
CA GLU A 76 4.88 1.31 10.27
C GLU A 76 4.77 2.84 10.32
N ILE A 77 3.72 3.39 10.94
CA ILE A 77 3.37 4.81 10.86
C ILE A 77 4.53 5.73 11.22
N GLN A 78 5.19 5.51 12.35
CA GLN A 78 6.27 6.36 12.81
C GLN A 78 7.49 6.29 11.88
N HIS A 79 7.85 5.10 11.40
CA HIS A 79 8.96 4.91 10.49
C HIS A 79 8.70 5.55 9.12
N VAL A 80 7.46 5.46 8.64
CA VAL A 80 7.06 6.11 7.38
C VAL A 80 7.22 7.61 7.49
N ARG A 81 6.75 8.19 8.57
CA ARG A 81 6.78 9.64 8.78
C ARG A 81 8.20 10.15 9.03
N ASP A 82 8.95 9.50 9.92
CA ASP A 82 10.20 10.02 10.44
C ASP A 82 11.44 9.54 9.67
N TRP A 83 11.38 8.37 9.07
CA TRP A 83 12.52 7.77 8.38
C TRP A 83 12.32 7.67 6.86
N ILE A 84 11.22 7.07 6.41
CA ILE A 84 10.93 6.97 4.97
C ILE A 84 10.57 8.36 4.41
N GLY A 85 9.97 9.20 5.23
CA GLY A 85 9.72 10.60 4.88
C GLY A 85 8.55 10.81 3.95
N VAL A 86 7.49 10.00 4.09
CA VAL A 86 6.24 10.18 3.34
C VAL A 86 5.20 10.75 4.29
N HIS A 87 4.64 11.91 3.95
CA HIS A 87 3.69 12.65 4.78
C HIS A 87 2.33 12.82 4.10
N THR A 88 1.97 11.90 3.22
CA THR A 88 0.75 11.98 2.45
C THR A 88 -0.44 11.47 3.27
N LEU A 89 -1.57 12.18 3.20
CA LEU A 89 -2.80 11.74 3.84
C LEU A 89 -3.31 10.44 3.22
N VAL A 90 -3.77 9.54 4.08
CA VAL A 90 -4.30 8.24 3.69
C VAL A 90 -5.80 8.24 3.94
N SER A 91 -6.58 7.82 2.93
CA SER A 91 -8.01 7.64 3.05
C SER A 91 -8.33 6.38 3.84
N LYS A 92 -9.61 6.17 4.13
CA LYS A 92 -10.09 4.98 4.82
C LYS A 92 -10.80 4.06 3.83
N PRO A 93 -10.80 2.73 4.06
CA PRO A 93 -11.61 1.83 3.26
C PRO A 93 -13.10 2.16 3.44
N LYS A 94 -13.90 1.87 2.41
CA LYS A 94 -15.34 2.14 2.44
C LYS A 94 -16.06 1.35 3.54
N LYS A 95 -15.66 0.09 3.73
CA LYS A 95 -16.21 -0.79 4.76
C LYS A 95 -15.13 -1.15 5.75
N GLU A 96 -15.08 -0.40 6.85
CA GLU A 96 -14.07 -0.55 7.88
C GLU A 96 -14.57 -1.49 8.99
N HIS A 97 -13.69 -2.39 9.45
CA HIS A 97 -14.03 -3.29 10.55
C HIS A 97 -14.27 -2.50 11.83
N PRO A 98 -15.29 -2.89 12.67
CA PRO A 98 -15.56 -2.20 13.94
C PRO A 98 -14.36 -2.15 14.88
N LYS A 99 -13.52 -3.19 14.87
CA LYS A 99 -12.24 -3.16 15.58
C LYS A 99 -11.21 -2.49 14.68
N ARG A 100 -11.03 -1.22 14.93
CA ARG A 100 -10.15 -0.40 14.10
C ARG A 100 -8.69 -0.74 14.30
N LEU A 101 -7.97 -0.73 13.19
CA LEU A 101 -6.52 -0.93 13.20
C LEU A 101 -5.77 0.37 13.41
#